data_3f817179aee54fc88c757c77cc037196
#
_entry.id   3f817179aee54fc88c757c77cc037196
#
_cell.length_a   1.000
_cell.length_b   1.000
_cell.length_c   1.000
_cell.angle_alpha   90.00
_cell.angle_beta   90.00
_cell.angle_gamma   90.00
#
_symmetry.space_group_name_H-M   'P 1'
#
loop_
_entity.id
_entity.type
_entity.pdbx_description
1 polymer ?
#
loop_
_entity_poly.entity_id
_entity_poly.type
_entity_poly.pdbx_seq_one_letter_code
_entity_poly.pdbx_strand_id
1 'polypeptide(L)'
;MQQRYDTILLDLGGVLIDVDYHATARAFRDLGHPDFERLYSKAQQDHLFDGFETGALSPAEFRDRIRHVLDPTLSDAVIDANWNAMLGSVPPERIQLVHQLKERYQVLLLSNTNAIHVPAFETIIARENGITDFKQLFHGAYYSCEIGLRKPDASSFLHVLQKHGADPTRTLFIDDSIQHVHGARNAGLHAEHLELAQEEVIGLASRLALIA
;
A
#
# COMPACT_ATOMS: atom_id res chain seq x y z
N MET A 1 26.47 20.08 -1.81
CA MET A 1 26.53 18.72 -2.40
C MET A 1 25.37 18.57 -3.38
N GLN A 2 25.58 17.91 -4.50
CA GLN A 2 24.50 17.63 -5.46
C GLN A 2 23.55 16.60 -4.85
N GLN A 3 22.25 16.89 -4.87
CA GLN A 3 21.22 16.00 -4.34
C GLN A 3 21.21 14.68 -5.13
N ARG A 4 21.24 13.54 -4.43
CA ARG A 4 21.33 12.21 -5.06
C ARG A 4 20.03 11.84 -5.77
N TYR A 5 18.89 12.20 -5.18
CA TYR A 5 17.55 11.90 -5.68
C TYR A 5 16.78 13.19 -5.93
N ASP A 6 15.91 13.20 -6.93
CA ASP A 6 14.95 14.27 -7.20
C ASP A 6 13.54 13.85 -6.80
N THR A 7 13.28 12.54 -6.83
CA THR A 7 11.97 11.95 -6.55
C THR A 7 12.07 10.89 -5.45
N ILE A 8 11.11 10.93 -4.52
CA ILE A 8 10.87 9.88 -3.52
C ILE A 8 9.52 9.24 -3.85
N LEU A 9 9.51 7.95 -4.10
CA LEU A 9 8.32 7.13 -4.29
C LEU A 9 8.11 6.30 -3.03
N LEU A 10 6.97 6.46 -2.37
CA LEU A 10 6.64 5.76 -1.13
C LEU A 10 5.57 4.68 -1.38
N ASP A 11 5.69 3.56 -0.67
CA ASP A 11 4.54 2.69 -0.41
C ASP A 11 3.65 3.29 0.67
N LEU A 12 2.46 2.72 0.85
CA LEU A 12 1.50 3.09 1.88
C LEU A 12 1.56 2.13 3.07
N GLY A 13 1.29 0.84 2.83
CA GLY A 13 1.20 -0.18 3.88
C GLY A 13 2.56 -0.45 4.52
N GLY A 14 2.64 -0.53 5.85
CA GLY A 14 3.91 -0.70 6.57
C GLY A 14 4.82 0.54 6.54
N VAL A 15 4.66 1.44 5.56
CA VAL A 15 5.48 2.67 5.44
C VAL A 15 4.78 3.87 6.07
N LEU A 16 3.59 4.21 5.63
CA LEU A 16 2.82 5.35 6.14
C LEU A 16 1.66 4.94 7.05
N ILE A 17 1.01 3.82 6.77
CA ILE A 17 -0.05 3.22 7.59
C ILE A 17 0.45 1.91 8.20
N ASP A 18 0.15 1.69 9.48
CA ASP A 18 0.40 0.41 10.12
C ASP A 18 -0.48 -0.68 9.49
N VAL A 19 0.09 -1.86 9.25
CA VAL A 19 -0.63 -3.00 8.68
C VAL A 19 -0.33 -4.26 9.48
N ASP A 20 -1.38 -4.93 9.94
CA ASP A 20 -1.29 -6.27 10.51
C ASP A 20 -1.84 -7.30 9.50
N TYR A 21 -0.96 -7.83 8.68
CA TYR A 21 -1.29 -8.81 7.63
C TYR A 21 -2.00 -10.07 8.13
N HIS A 22 -1.91 -10.38 9.44
CA HIS A 22 -2.58 -11.53 10.03
C HIS A 22 -3.97 -11.20 10.60
N ALA A 23 -4.30 -9.91 10.75
CA ALA A 23 -5.55 -9.50 11.39
C ALA A 23 -6.79 -9.93 10.59
N THR A 24 -6.77 -9.84 9.27
CA THR A 24 -7.84 -10.34 8.40
C THR A 24 -8.11 -11.83 8.63
N ALA A 25 -7.07 -12.65 8.65
CA ALA A 25 -7.22 -14.09 8.89
C ALA A 25 -7.76 -14.39 10.31
N ARG A 26 -7.29 -13.63 11.32
CA ARG A 26 -7.83 -13.75 12.69
C ARG A 26 -9.29 -13.35 12.74
N ALA A 27 -9.68 -12.25 12.12
CA ALA A 27 -11.06 -11.76 12.12
C ALA A 27 -12.03 -12.77 11.50
N PHE A 28 -11.70 -13.35 10.35
CA PHE A 28 -12.54 -14.40 9.75
C PHE A 28 -12.57 -15.70 10.57
N ARG A 29 -11.47 -16.08 11.21
CA ARG A 29 -11.44 -17.24 12.12
C ARG A 29 -12.34 -17.01 13.34
N ASP A 30 -12.36 -15.82 13.91
CA ASP A 30 -13.18 -15.46 15.07
C ASP A 30 -14.69 -15.43 14.72
N LEU A 31 -15.03 -15.26 13.44
CA LEU A 31 -16.40 -15.46 12.91
C LEU A 31 -16.79 -16.94 12.74
N GLY A 32 -15.92 -17.88 13.06
CA GLY A 32 -16.18 -19.31 12.93
C GLY A 32 -15.66 -19.95 11.64
N HIS A 33 -14.75 -19.26 10.92
CA HIS A 33 -14.13 -19.79 9.68
C HIS A 33 -12.64 -20.13 9.91
N PRO A 34 -12.31 -21.20 10.69
CA PRO A 34 -10.93 -21.52 11.07
C PRO A 34 -10.03 -21.87 9.87
N ASP A 35 -10.61 -22.31 8.78
CA ASP A 35 -9.91 -22.68 7.55
C ASP A 35 -9.59 -21.46 6.64
N PHE A 36 -9.91 -20.22 7.07
CA PHE A 36 -9.74 -19.02 6.24
C PHE A 36 -8.30 -18.89 5.72
N GLU A 37 -7.28 -19.13 6.55
CA GLU A 37 -5.88 -19.05 6.12
C GLU A 37 -5.56 -20.02 4.98
N ARG A 38 -6.10 -21.24 5.02
CA ARG A 38 -5.92 -22.23 3.95
C ARG A 38 -6.63 -21.80 2.67
N LEU A 39 -7.84 -21.27 2.82
CA LEU A 39 -8.65 -20.77 1.71
C LEU A 39 -8.06 -19.49 1.14
N TYR A 40 -7.53 -18.63 1.99
CA TYR A 40 -6.79 -17.42 1.61
C TYR A 40 -5.54 -17.77 0.80
N SER A 41 -4.73 -18.72 1.25
CA SER A 41 -3.56 -19.21 0.53
C SER A 41 -3.91 -19.80 -0.83
N LYS A 42 -5.02 -20.54 -0.94
CA LYS A 42 -5.53 -21.07 -2.22
C LYS A 42 -6.00 -19.93 -3.14
N ALA A 43 -6.74 -18.97 -2.60
CA ALA A 43 -7.21 -17.82 -3.36
C ALA A 43 -6.05 -16.91 -3.85
N GLN A 44 -4.93 -16.86 -3.12
CA GLN A 44 -3.70 -16.24 -3.61
C GLN A 44 -3.14 -16.97 -4.84
N GLN A 45 -3.13 -18.32 -4.83
CA GLN A 45 -2.71 -19.12 -5.97
C GLN A 45 -3.62 -18.96 -7.18
N ASP A 46 -4.90 -18.71 -6.96
CA ASP A 46 -5.91 -18.51 -8.01
C ASP A 46 -5.98 -17.05 -8.53
N HIS A 47 -4.99 -16.20 -8.18
CA HIS A 47 -4.90 -14.79 -8.56
C HIS A 47 -6.15 -13.94 -8.21
N LEU A 48 -6.95 -14.38 -7.24
CA LEU A 48 -8.14 -13.65 -6.79
C LEU A 48 -7.78 -12.25 -6.29
N PHE A 49 -6.74 -12.18 -5.47
CA PHE A 49 -6.29 -10.92 -4.88
C PHE A 49 -5.61 -10.03 -5.91
N ASP A 50 -4.85 -10.60 -6.84
CA ASP A 50 -4.25 -9.87 -7.95
C ASP A 50 -5.33 -9.17 -8.78
N GLY A 51 -6.41 -9.87 -9.11
CA GLY A 51 -7.54 -9.31 -9.84
C GLY A 51 -8.25 -8.19 -9.07
N PHE A 52 -8.36 -8.31 -7.75
CA PHE A 52 -8.99 -7.28 -6.91
C PHE A 52 -8.06 -6.07 -6.71
N GLU A 53 -6.77 -6.29 -6.53
CA GLU A 53 -5.76 -5.21 -6.42
C GLU A 53 -5.49 -4.49 -7.75
N THR A 54 -5.79 -5.09 -8.89
CA THR A 54 -5.71 -4.42 -10.20
C THR A 54 -7.04 -3.85 -10.68
N GLY A 55 -8.11 -3.96 -9.87
CA GLY A 55 -9.45 -3.49 -10.25
C GLY A 55 -10.13 -4.32 -11.34
N ALA A 56 -9.56 -5.47 -11.72
CA ALA A 56 -10.18 -6.43 -12.64
C ALA A 56 -11.40 -7.12 -12.02
N LEU A 57 -11.48 -7.14 -10.68
CA LEU A 57 -12.65 -7.58 -9.92
C LEU A 57 -13.28 -6.39 -9.20
N SER A 58 -14.59 -6.26 -9.31
CA SER A 58 -15.36 -5.31 -8.51
C SER A 58 -15.46 -5.75 -7.05
N PRO A 59 -15.77 -4.83 -6.11
CA PRO A 59 -16.05 -5.18 -4.72
C PRO A 59 -17.20 -6.21 -4.56
N ALA A 60 -18.22 -6.13 -5.40
CA ALA A 60 -19.35 -7.10 -5.38
C ALA A 60 -18.87 -8.50 -5.74
N GLU A 61 -18.14 -8.65 -6.85
CA GLU A 61 -17.59 -9.95 -7.28
C GLU A 61 -16.60 -10.52 -6.24
N PHE A 62 -15.77 -9.65 -5.63
CA PHE A 62 -14.87 -10.07 -4.56
C PHE A 62 -15.65 -10.63 -3.36
N ARG A 63 -16.68 -9.90 -2.87
CA ARG A 63 -17.53 -10.36 -1.76
C ARG A 63 -18.24 -11.66 -2.08
N ASP A 64 -18.76 -11.80 -3.31
CA ASP A 64 -19.44 -13.05 -3.74
C ASP A 64 -18.48 -14.24 -3.75
N ARG A 65 -17.23 -14.04 -4.15
CA ARG A 65 -16.20 -15.10 -4.07
C ARG A 65 -15.87 -15.47 -2.62
N ILE A 66 -15.77 -14.48 -1.72
CA ILE A 66 -15.58 -14.73 -0.28
C ILE A 66 -16.77 -15.53 0.28
N ARG A 67 -18.01 -15.16 -0.05
CA ARG A 67 -19.21 -15.93 0.35
C ARG A 67 -19.18 -17.37 -0.16
N HIS A 68 -18.83 -17.56 -1.42
CA HIS A 68 -18.78 -18.89 -2.02
C HIS A 68 -17.77 -19.79 -1.31
N VAL A 69 -16.69 -19.24 -0.81
CA VAL A 69 -15.61 -20.00 -0.16
C VAL A 69 -15.88 -20.21 1.34
N LEU A 70 -16.49 -19.23 2.02
CA LEU A 70 -16.69 -19.25 3.46
C LEU A 70 -18.13 -19.59 3.85
N ASP A 71 -19.05 -18.66 3.64
CA ASP A 71 -20.43 -18.75 4.06
C ASP A 71 -21.32 -17.84 3.19
N PRO A 72 -22.32 -18.39 2.48
CA PRO A 72 -23.21 -17.62 1.62
C PRO A 72 -24.07 -16.60 2.37
N THR A 73 -24.17 -16.68 3.70
CA THR A 73 -24.99 -15.79 4.53
C THR A 73 -24.27 -14.53 4.99
N LEU A 74 -22.95 -14.41 4.76
CA LEU A 74 -22.19 -13.23 5.16
C LEU A 74 -22.67 -11.97 4.44
N SER A 75 -22.98 -10.93 5.21
CA SER A 75 -23.32 -9.62 4.64
C SER A 75 -22.05 -8.91 4.12
N ASP A 76 -22.24 -7.96 3.18
CA ASP A 76 -21.16 -7.10 2.68
C ASP A 76 -20.42 -6.41 3.82
N ALA A 77 -21.17 -5.85 4.77
CA ALA A 77 -20.59 -5.12 5.91
C ALA A 77 -19.68 -6.02 6.79
N VAL A 78 -20.07 -7.29 6.98
CA VAL A 78 -19.25 -8.26 7.74
C VAL A 78 -17.98 -8.60 6.96
N ILE A 79 -18.09 -8.85 5.67
CA ILE A 79 -16.92 -9.14 4.82
C ILE A 79 -15.97 -7.96 4.83
N ASP A 80 -16.46 -6.73 4.58
CA ASP A 80 -15.63 -5.52 4.53
C ASP A 80 -14.96 -5.23 5.87
N ALA A 81 -15.68 -5.36 6.98
CA ALA A 81 -15.12 -5.14 8.32
C ALA A 81 -13.95 -6.11 8.60
N ASN A 82 -14.11 -7.39 8.28
CA ASN A 82 -13.08 -8.39 8.49
C ASN A 82 -11.92 -8.27 7.48
N TRP A 83 -12.22 -7.89 6.23
CA TRP A 83 -11.22 -7.62 5.22
C TRP A 83 -10.35 -6.40 5.60
N ASN A 84 -10.96 -5.34 6.12
CA ASN A 84 -10.30 -4.12 6.59
C ASN A 84 -9.61 -4.27 7.95
N ALA A 85 -9.77 -5.39 8.66
CA ALA A 85 -9.18 -5.58 10.00
C ALA A 85 -7.65 -5.43 10.04
N MET A 86 -6.99 -5.60 8.90
CA MET A 86 -5.54 -5.43 8.77
C MET A 86 -5.07 -3.96 8.79
N LEU A 87 -5.97 -3.02 8.53
CA LEU A 87 -5.63 -1.59 8.45
C LEU A 87 -5.48 -1.00 9.86
N GLY A 88 -4.30 -0.51 10.16
CA GLY A 88 -3.97 0.11 11.43
C GLY A 88 -4.05 1.63 11.41
N SER A 89 -3.30 2.28 12.29
CA SER A 89 -3.23 3.74 12.43
C SER A 89 -2.28 4.38 11.42
N VAL A 90 -2.44 5.69 11.26
CA VAL A 90 -1.50 6.53 10.50
C VAL A 90 -0.86 7.54 11.46
N PRO A 91 0.33 7.26 12.01
CA PRO A 91 1.00 8.15 12.94
C PRO A 91 1.21 9.55 12.35
N PRO A 92 0.86 10.63 13.07
CA PRO A 92 1.01 12.01 12.58
C PRO A 92 2.44 12.34 12.14
N GLU A 93 3.44 11.71 12.76
CA GLU A 93 4.85 11.90 12.45
C GLU A 93 5.19 11.44 11.02
N ARG A 94 4.51 10.40 10.53
CA ARG A 94 4.68 9.93 9.14
C ARG A 94 4.06 10.90 8.14
N ILE A 95 2.98 11.58 8.51
CA ILE A 95 2.41 12.69 7.71
C ILE A 95 3.38 13.87 7.67
N GLN A 96 3.97 14.23 8.83
CA GLN A 96 4.99 15.27 8.90
C GLN A 96 6.22 14.93 8.05
N LEU A 97 6.65 13.67 8.04
CA LEU A 97 7.72 13.20 7.17
C LEU A 97 7.42 13.50 5.68
N VAL A 98 6.20 13.23 5.22
CA VAL A 98 5.83 13.52 3.82
C VAL A 98 5.93 15.02 3.53
N HIS A 99 5.48 15.89 4.46
CA HIS A 99 5.64 17.33 4.31
C HIS A 99 7.11 17.74 4.23
N GLN A 100 7.98 17.24 5.12
CA GLN A 100 9.41 17.51 5.09
C GLN A 100 10.09 17.04 3.79
N LEU A 101 9.74 15.85 3.31
CA LEU A 101 10.25 15.35 2.03
C LEU A 101 9.83 16.25 0.86
N LYS A 102 8.60 16.76 0.87
CA LYS A 102 8.10 17.65 -0.20
C LYS A 102 8.83 18.98 -0.30
N GLU A 103 9.52 19.43 0.75
CA GLU A 103 10.34 20.65 0.69
C GLU A 103 11.55 20.50 -0.25
N ARG A 104 11.99 19.25 -0.50
CA ARG A 104 13.24 18.98 -1.23
C ARG A 104 13.06 18.05 -2.42
N TYR A 105 12.01 17.24 -2.44
CA TYR A 105 11.80 16.18 -3.43
C TYR A 105 10.41 16.26 -4.06
N GLN A 106 10.28 15.73 -5.26
CA GLN A 106 8.99 15.31 -5.76
C GLN A 106 8.58 14.04 -5.02
N VAL A 107 7.51 14.09 -4.22
CA VAL A 107 7.04 12.94 -3.42
C VAL A 107 5.83 12.32 -4.09
N LEU A 108 5.92 11.05 -4.42
CA LEU A 108 4.89 10.24 -5.07
C LEU A 108 4.51 9.06 -4.17
N LEU A 109 3.30 8.55 -4.33
CA LEU A 109 2.80 7.35 -3.66
C LEU A 109 2.40 6.29 -4.69
N LEU A 110 2.82 5.04 -4.48
CA LEU A 110 2.35 3.86 -5.23
C LEU A 110 2.01 2.73 -4.26
N SER A 111 0.72 2.44 -4.11
CA SER A 111 0.23 1.42 -3.20
C SER A 111 -0.49 0.29 -3.93
N ASN A 112 -0.12 -0.97 -3.60
CA ASN A 112 -0.97 -2.12 -3.92
C ASN A 112 -2.14 -2.13 -2.94
N THR A 113 -3.35 -1.90 -3.44
CA THR A 113 -4.56 -1.81 -2.63
C THR A 113 -5.80 -2.14 -3.46
N ASN A 114 -6.98 -2.10 -2.84
CA ASN A 114 -8.22 -2.47 -3.47
C ASN A 114 -9.37 -1.52 -3.09
N ALA A 115 -10.46 -1.59 -3.84
CA ALA A 115 -11.59 -0.69 -3.71
C ALA A 115 -12.40 -0.82 -2.39
N ILE A 116 -12.12 -1.81 -1.53
CA ILE A 116 -12.67 -1.91 -0.18
C ILE A 116 -11.74 -1.23 0.83
N HIS A 117 -10.42 -1.39 0.68
CA HIS A 117 -9.46 -0.76 1.58
C HIS A 117 -9.36 0.76 1.40
N VAL A 118 -9.46 1.28 0.16
CA VAL A 118 -9.30 2.72 -0.13
C VAL A 118 -10.22 3.58 0.76
N PRO A 119 -11.56 3.44 0.73
CA PRO A 119 -12.41 4.26 1.58
C PRO A 119 -12.20 4.03 3.08
N ALA A 120 -11.76 2.83 3.48
CA ALA A 120 -11.52 2.51 4.87
C ALA A 120 -10.28 3.24 5.42
N PHE A 121 -9.12 3.16 4.75
CA PHE A 121 -7.93 3.86 5.23
C PHE A 121 -8.05 5.38 5.06
N GLU A 122 -8.72 5.90 4.03
CA GLU A 122 -8.99 7.34 3.91
C GLU A 122 -9.85 7.84 5.08
N THR A 123 -10.82 7.04 5.55
CA THR A 123 -11.60 7.34 6.76
C THR A 123 -10.73 7.36 8.01
N ILE A 124 -9.80 6.41 8.16
CA ILE A 124 -8.83 6.37 9.27
C ILE A 124 -7.97 7.64 9.24
N ILE A 125 -7.41 7.99 8.10
CA ILE A 125 -6.56 9.17 7.91
C ILE A 125 -7.32 10.45 8.25
N ALA A 126 -8.54 10.58 7.75
CA ALA A 126 -9.38 11.74 8.04
C ALA A 126 -9.68 11.89 9.54
N ARG A 127 -10.00 10.78 10.20
CA ARG A 127 -10.30 10.75 11.65
C ARG A 127 -9.07 11.09 12.49
N GLU A 128 -7.91 10.53 12.16
CA GLU A 128 -6.70 10.61 13.00
C GLU A 128 -5.86 11.85 12.71
N ASN A 129 -5.84 12.31 11.45
CA ASN A 129 -4.97 13.40 11.00
C ASN A 129 -5.74 14.62 10.47
N GLY A 130 -7.07 14.57 10.38
CA GLY A 130 -7.88 15.66 9.82
C GLY A 130 -7.72 15.86 8.31
N ILE A 131 -7.14 14.92 7.59
CA ILE A 131 -6.86 14.99 6.15
C ILE A 131 -8.03 14.35 5.40
N THR A 132 -8.84 15.16 4.73
CA THR A 132 -10.03 14.70 3.97
C THR A 132 -9.72 14.31 2.52
N ASP A 133 -8.59 14.72 1.97
CA ASP A 133 -8.10 14.31 0.66
C ASP A 133 -6.63 13.88 0.77
N PHE A 134 -6.44 12.59 1.04
CA PHE A 134 -5.13 12.04 1.28
C PHE A 134 -4.20 12.13 0.05
N LYS A 135 -4.76 12.06 -1.16
CA LYS A 135 -3.96 12.13 -2.38
C LYS A 135 -3.26 13.47 -2.55
N GLN A 136 -3.84 14.56 -2.05
CA GLN A 136 -3.22 15.91 -2.11
C GLN A 136 -1.99 16.06 -1.22
N LEU A 137 -1.75 15.12 -0.31
CA LEU A 137 -0.52 15.08 0.47
C LEU A 137 0.73 14.89 -0.41
N PHE A 138 0.56 14.28 -1.59
CA PHE A 138 1.63 13.94 -2.52
C PHE A 138 1.60 14.83 -3.77
N HIS A 139 2.66 14.80 -4.56
CA HIS A 139 2.64 15.36 -5.93
C HIS A 139 1.87 14.46 -6.89
N GLY A 140 1.68 13.20 -6.53
CA GLY A 140 0.82 12.24 -7.17
C GLY A 140 0.69 10.99 -6.33
N ALA A 141 -0.53 10.44 -6.22
CA ALA A 141 -0.82 9.21 -5.49
C ALA A 141 -1.56 8.22 -6.39
N TYR A 142 -1.06 6.99 -6.42
CA TYR A 142 -1.53 5.95 -7.31
C TYR A 142 -1.88 4.70 -6.53
N TYR A 143 -3.09 4.24 -6.71
CA TYR A 143 -3.60 2.99 -6.17
C TYR A 143 -3.69 1.95 -7.28
N SER A 144 -3.17 0.77 -7.06
CA SER A 144 -3.10 -0.30 -8.06
C SER A 144 -4.46 -0.63 -8.67
N CYS A 145 -5.53 -0.65 -7.85
CA CYS A 145 -6.89 -0.92 -8.32
C CYS A 145 -7.48 0.18 -9.21
N GLU A 146 -6.92 1.39 -9.20
CA GLU A 146 -7.35 2.48 -10.08
C GLU A 146 -6.57 2.51 -11.40
N ILE A 147 -5.28 2.16 -11.35
CA ILE A 147 -4.39 2.23 -12.53
C ILE A 147 -4.26 0.90 -13.28
N GLY A 148 -4.79 -0.19 -12.73
CA GLY A 148 -4.71 -1.53 -13.34
C GLY A 148 -3.30 -2.15 -13.34
N LEU A 149 -2.36 -1.59 -12.57
CA LEU A 149 -0.96 -2.01 -12.49
C LEU A 149 -0.55 -2.16 -11.03
N ARG A 150 0.23 -3.19 -10.71
CA ARG A 150 0.66 -3.45 -9.34
C ARG A 150 2.16 -3.76 -9.25
N LYS A 151 2.75 -3.46 -8.12
CA LYS A 151 4.08 -3.91 -7.72
C LYS A 151 4.06 -5.45 -7.56
N PRO A 152 5.12 -6.19 -7.87
CA PRO A 152 6.46 -5.75 -8.25
C PRO A 152 6.68 -5.52 -9.76
N ASP A 153 5.63 -5.50 -10.60
CA ASP A 153 5.79 -5.34 -12.03
C ASP A 153 6.42 -3.98 -12.38
N ALA A 154 7.47 -4.01 -13.22
CA ALA A 154 8.19 -2.81 -13.63
C ALA A 154 7.27 -1.74 -14.26
N SER A 155 6.22 -2.19 -14.96
CA SER A 155 5.22 -1.31 -15.58
C SER A 155 4.53 -0.38 -14.59
N SER A 156 4.30 -0.81 -13.34
CA SER A 156 3.65 0.00 -12.32
C SER A 156 4.53 1.19 -11.89
N PHE A 157 5.82 0.96 -11.68
CA PHE A 157 6.78 2.01 -11.35
C PHE A 157 6.96 2.99 -12.51
N LEU A 158 7.23 2.46 -13.71
CA LEU A 158 7.47 3.27 -14.91
C LEU A 158 6.26 4.11 -15.29
N HIS A 159 5.03 3.58 -15.12
CA HIS A 159 3.79 4.35 -15.33
C HIS A 159 3.73 5.59 -14.44
N VAL A 160 3.99 5.43 -13.13
CA VAL A 160 3.96 6.54 -12.18
C VAL A 160 5.04 7.57 -12.52
N LEU A 161 6.27 7.13 -12.75
CA LEU A 161 7.38 8.03 -13.06
C LEU A 161 7.15 8.81 -14.37
N GLN A 162 6.65 8.14 -15.41
CA GLN A 162 6.33 8.78 -16.69
C GLN A 162 5.29 9.89 -16.56
N LYS A 163 4.26 9.68 -15.72
CA LYS A 163 3.22 10.69 -15.46
C LYS A 163 3.76 11.98 -14.85
N HIS A 164 4.89 11.89 -14.17
CA HIS A 164 5.51 13.00 -13.45
C HIS A 164 6.85 13.46 -14.04
N GLY A 165 7.26 12.91 -15.19
CA GLY A 165 8.54 13.22 -15.81
C GLY A 165 9.75 12.89 -14.93
N ALA A 166 9.60 11.92 -14.01
CA ALA A 166 10.64 11.53 -13.07
C ALA A 166 11.63 10.56 -13.71
N ASP A 167 12.92 10.76 -13.43
CA ASP A 167 14.00 9.88 -13.88
C ASP A 167 14.13 8.69 -12.93
N PRO A 168 13.99 7.43 -13.41
CA PRO A 168 14.19 6.24 -12.58
C PRO A 168 15.52 6.24 -11.82
N THR A 169 16.62 6.66 -12.47
CA THR A 169 17.97 6.68 -11.88
C THR A 169 18.17 7.75 -10.81
N ARG A 170 17.23 8.68 -10.69
CA ARG A 170 17.18 9.74 -9.67
C ARG A 170 15.96 9.61 -8.75
N THR A 171 15.30 8.45 -8.77
CA THR A 171 14.16 8.13 -7.91
C THR A 171 14.58 7.11 -6.86
N LEU A 172 14.24 7.39 -5.60
CA LEU A 172 14.34 6.45 -4.49
C LEU A 172 12.94 5.91 -4.16
N PHE A 173 12.77 4.61 -4.19
CA PHE A 173 11.57 3.90 -3.73
C PHE A 173 11.79 3.34 -2.32
N ILE A 174 10.79 3.45 -1.45
CA ILE A 174 10.79 2.91 -0.08
C ILE A 174 9.56 2.04 0.12
N ASP A 175 9.76 0.78 0.52
CA ASP A 175 8.70 -0.22 0.68
C ASP A 175 9.14 -1.27 1.72
N ASP A 176 8.19 -1.83 2.48
CA ASP A 176 8.42 -2.88 3.47
C ASP A 176 8.47 -4.29 2.85
N SER A 177 8.11 -4.44 1.58
CA SER A 177 8.16 -5.70 0.84
C SER A 177 9.44 -5.80 0.01
N ILE A 178 10.30 -6.77 0.34
CA ILE A 178 11.53 -7.02 -0.41
C ILE A 178 11.27 -7.35 -1.90
N GLN A 179 10.11 -7.96 -2.22
CA GLN A 179 9.73 -8.27 -3.59
C GLN A 179 9.47 -7.00 -4.41
N HIS A 180 8.79 -6.00 -3.79
CA HIS A 180 8.56 -4.71 -4.42
C HIS A 180 9.86 -3.93 -4.63
N VAL A 181 10.77 -3.99 -3.63
CA VAL A 181 12.12 -3.40 -3.73
C VAL A 181 12.90 -3.99 -4.90
N HIS A 182 12.87 -5.31 -5.07
CA HIS A 182 13.51 -5.97 -6.22
C HIS A 182 12.85 -5.55 -7.55
N GLY A 183 11.50 -5.47 -7.59
CA GLY A 183 10.77 -4.98 -8.77
C GLY A 183 11.16 -3.56 -9.17
N ALA A 184 11.27 -2.66 -8.20
CA ALA A 184 11.70 -1.28 -8.43
C ALA A 184 13.14 -1.20 -8.97
N ARG A 185 14.07 -1.98 -8.40
CA ARG A 185 15.45 -2.05 -8.89
C ARG A 185 15.52 -2.58 -10.32
N ASN A 186 14.71 -3.58 -10.66
CA ASN A 186 14.61 -4.11 -12.02
C ASN A 186 14.02 -3.08 -13.01
N ALA A 187 13.19 -2.14 -12.51
CA ALA A 187 12.68 -1.01 -13.29
C ALA A 187 13.67 0.16 -13.39
N GLY A 188 14.87 0.05 -12.78
CA GLY A 188 15.93 1.06 -12.86
C GLY A 188 15.93 2.10 -11.74
N LEU A 189 15.07 1.96 -10.72
CA LEU A 189 15.03 2.84 -9.56
C LEU A 189 16.11 2.46 -8.53
N HIS A 190 16.52 3.43 -7.72
CA HIS A 190 17.07 3.11 -6.41
C HIS A 190 15.92 2.65 -5.50
N ALA A 191 16.16 1.65 -4.66
CA ALA A 191 15.14 1.18 -3.75
C ALA A 191 15.73 0.70 -2.42
N GLU A 192 15.08 1.09 -1.32
CA GLU A 192 15.42 0.71 0.05
C GLU A 192 14.31 -0.14 0.66
N HIS A 193 14.71 -1.22 1.30
CA HIS A 193 13.82 -2.08 2.06
C HIS A 193 13.63 -1.52 3.46
N LEU A 194 12.41 -1.20 3.84
CA LEU A 194 12.08 -0.81 5.20
C LEU A 194 11.80 -2.07 6.03
N GLU A 195 12.82 -2.53 6.76
CA GLU A 195 12.69 -3.68 7.65
C GLU A 195 11.99 -3.27 8.96
N LEU A 196 10.67 -3.40 9.02
CA LEU A 196 9.82 -2.96 10.14
C LEU A 196 10.23 -3.51 11.52
N ALA A 197 10.94 -4.66 11.54
CA ALA A 197 11.49 -5.21 12.78
C ALA A 197 12.72 -4.44 13.29
N GLN A 198 13.34 -3.59 12.48
CA GLN A 198 14.58 -2.89 12.80
C GLN A 198 14.39 -1.38 12.93
N GLU A 199 13.64 -0.77 12.03
CA GLU A 199 13.44 0.68 12.01
C GLU A 199 12.09 1.08 11.41
N GLU A 200 11.63 2.27 11.73
CA GLU A 200 10.52 2.94 11.08
C GLU A 200 10.98 3.85 9.93
N VAL A 201 10.05 4.25 9.06
CA VAL A 201 10.35 5.08 7.88
C VAL A 201 11.05 6.39 8.23
N ILE A 202 10.77 6.99 9.39
CA ILE A 202 11.42 8.23 9.85
C ILE A 202 12.91 7.97 10.15
N GLY A 203 13.22 6.86 10.82
CA GLY A 203 14.60 6.43 11.07
C GLY A 203 15.35 6.18 9.77
N LEU A 204 14.73 5.46 8.83
CA LEU A 204 15.28 5.22 7.50
C LEU A 204 15.54 6.54 6.75
N ALA A 205 14.58 7.48 6.75
CA ALA A 205 14.73 8.76 6.09
C ALA A 205 15.88 9.60 6.67
N SER A 206 16.04 9.59 8.01
CA SER A 206 17.15 10.24 8.70
C SER A 206 18.49 9.60 8.36
N ARG A 207 18.58 8.27 8.38
CA ARG A 207 19.80 7.50 8.04
C ARG A 207 20.25 7.73 6.61
N LEU A 208 19.33 7.94 5.68
CA LEU A 208 19.58 8.26 4.29
C LEU A 208 19.80 9.75 4.03
N ALA A 209 19.76 10.60 5.08
CA ALA A 209 19.86 12.06 5.00
C ALA A 209 18.84 12.71 4.05
N LEU A 210 17.63 12.13 3.98
CA LEU A 210 16.50 12.66 3.20
C LEU A 210 15.84 13.84 3.92
N ILE A 211 15.87 13.83 5.24
CA ILE A 211 15.41 14.90 6.14
C ILE A 211 16.56 15.40 7.01
N ALA A 212 16.39 16.60 7.61
CA ALA A 212 17.39 17.22 8.48
C ALA A 212 17.37 16.60 9.90
#